data_d01006ecd21bc62d47e1bb9868c8fbbb
#
_entry.id   d01006ecd21bc62d47e1bb9868c8fbbb
#
_cell.length_a   1.000
_cell.length_b   1.000
_cell.length_c   1.000
_cell.angle_alpha   90.00
_cell.angle_beta   90.00
_cell.angle_gamma   90.00
#
_symmetry.space_group_name_H-M   'P 1'
#
loop_
_entity.id
_entity.type
_entity.pdbx_description
1 polymer ?
#
loop_
_entity_poly.entity_id
_entity_poly.type
_entity_poly.pdbx_seq_one_letter_code
_entity_poly.pdbx_strand_id
1 'polypeptide(L)'
;ETAVAVVVRLRSAEVYLVEVDRMDPIALAHACWEIGNMHAPLFRGDSDEYTVRMYTPVQPVLGRMLRGVEGVRLSTVTRELDSDRRFASSAADAVVSMAPDFTIVKKARG
;
A
#
# COMPACT_ATOMS: atom_id res chain seq x y z
N GLU A 1 11.34 -28.69 -13.56
CA GLU A 1 11.08 -28.22 -13.36
C GLU A 1 10.52 -27.59 -12.96
N THR A 2 10.24 -27.56 -12.86
CA THR A 2 9.51 -27.02 -12.47
C THR A 2 9.67 -26.12 -11.74
N ALA A 3 10.04 -26.34 -11.42
CA ALA A 3 10.39 -25.67 -10.42
C ALA A 3 10.32 -24.37 -10.42
N VAL A 4 10.50 -24.04 -11.14
CA VAL A 4 10.46 -22.85 -11.38
C VAL A 4 9.45 -22.11 -10.87
N ALA A 5 8.55 -22.51 -11.01
CA ALA A 5 7.51 -21.77 -10.77
C ALA A 5 7.42 -21.24 -9.49
N VAL A 6 7.79 -21.90 -8.69
CA VAL A 6 7.62 -21.51 -7.54
C VAL A 6 8.17 -20.37 -7.03
N VAL A 7 9.02 -19.94 -7.65
CA VAL A 7 9.69 -18.92 -7.23
C VAL A 7 9.12 -17.64 -7.05
N VAL A 8 7.97 -17.46 -7.25
CA VAL A 8 7.42 -16.18 -7.13
C VAL A 8 7.00 -15.83 -5.74
N ARG A 9 7.26 -16.62 -4.80
CA ARG A 9 6.87 -16.34 -3.47
C ARG A 9 7.65 -15.19 -2.86
N LEU A 10 6.97 -14.28 -2.20
CA LEU A 10 7.63 -13.19 -1.52
C LEU A 10 8.30 -13.70 -0.25
N ARG A 11 9.43 -13.15 0.08
CA ARG A 11 10.13 -13.57 1.26
C ARG A 11 9.67 -12.79 2.45
N SER A 12 9.79 -13.36 3.62
CA SER A 12 9.57 -12.66 4.86
C SER A 12 10.60 -11.55 5.00
N ALA A 13 10.15 -10.42 5.42
CA ALA A 13 11.03 -9.27 5.62
C ALA A 13 10.45 -8.42 6.72
N GLU A 14 11.23 -7.47 7.19
CA GLU A 14 10.71 -6.51 8.15
C GLU A 14 9.86 -5.51 7.43
N VAL A 15 8.68 -5.30 7.95
CA VAL A 15 7.75 -4.33 7.39
C VAL A 15 7.17 -3.49 8.51
N TYR A 16 6.65 -2.33 8.16
CA TYR A 16 5.92 -1.53 9.12
C TYR A 16 4.50 -2.04 9.21
N LEU A 17 4.02 -2.20 10.43
CA LEU A 17 2.61 -2.39 10.70
C LEU A 17 2.08 -1.02 11.11
N VAL A 18 1.15 -0.50 10.34
CA VAL A 18 0.54 0.80 10.56
C VAL A 18 -0.86 0.56 11.10
N GLU A 19 -1.12 1.03 12.31
CA GLU A 19 -2.43 0.84 12.93
C GLU A 19 -3.07 2.18 13.24
N VAL A 20 -4.31 2.34 12.85
CA VAL A 20 -5.05 3.57 13.05
C VAL A 20 -6.45 3.23 13.56
N ASP A 21 -6.95 3.99 14.52
CA ASP A 21 -8.29 3.80 15.03
C ASP A 21 -9.27 4.06 13.89
N ARG A 22 -10.22 3.15 13.72
CA ARG A 22 -11.21 3.26 12.64
C ARG A 22 -12.07 4.50 12.78
N MET A 23 -12.19 5.04 13.97
CA MET A 23 -12.96 6.24 14.23
C MET A 23 -12.14 7.52 14.05
N ASP A 24 -10.91 7.39 13.55
CA ASP A 24 -10.05 8.53 13.30
C ASP A 24 -9.69 8.60 11.81
N PRO A 25 -10.63 9.00 10.97
CA PRO A 25 -10.40 9.01 9.53
C PRO A 25 -9.31 10.01 9.10
N ILE A 26 -9.08 11.04 9.90
CA ILE A 26 -8.05 12.03 9.55
C ILE A 26 -6.66 11.39 9.71
N ALA A 27 -6.44 10.64 10.78
CA ALA A 27 -5.16 9.95 10.96
C ALA A 27 -4.96 8.93 9.84
N LEU A 28 -6.01 8.20 9.48
CA LEU A 28 -5.95 7.22 8.41
C LEU A 28 -5.60 7.89 7.08
N ALA A 29 -6.27 8.98 6.76
CA ALA A 29 -6.01 9.69 5.52
C ALA A 29 -4.58 10.23 5.49
N HIS A 30 -4.12 10.77 6.61
CA HIS A 30 -2.77 11.34 6.69
C HIS A 30 -1.71 10.24 6.53
N ALA A 31 -1.92 9.09 7.16
CA ALA A 31 -0.99 7.97 7.02
C ALA A 31 -0.92 7.51 5.56
N CYS A 32 -2.06 7.35 4.92
CA CYS A 32 -2.11 6.92 3.53
C CYS A 32 -1.46 7.95 2.60
N TRP A 33 -1.66 9.24 2.91
CA TRP A 33 -1.06 10.29 2.11
C TRP A 33 0.46 10.27 2.19
N GLU A 34 1.01 10.07 3.39
CA GLU A 34 2.46 9.99 3.54
C GLU A 34 3.03 8.79 2.80
N ILE A 35 2.38 7.64 2.92
CA ILE A 35 2.84 6.43 2.26
C ILE A 35 2.80 6.61 0.74
N GLY A 36 1.71 7.17 0.23
CA GLY A 36 1.57 7.43 -1.20
C GLY A 36 2.56 8.47 -1.70
N ASN A 37 2.82 9.48 -0.89
CA ASN A 37 3.76 10.53 -1.24
C ASN A 37 5.17 9.99 -1.39
N MET A 38 5.50 8.94 -0.68
CA MET A 38 6.81 8.28 -0.80
C MET A 38 6.81 7.18 -1.85
N HIS A 39 5.69 7.01 -2.55
CA HIS A 39 5.51 5.97 -3.55
C HIS A 39 5.77 4.57 -2.99
N ALA A 40 5.53 4.39 -1.71
CA ALA A 40 5.73 3.10 -1.08
C ALA A 40 4.54 2.19 -1.34
N PRO A 41 4.75 0.91 -1.54
CA PRO A 41 3.63 0.01 -1.72
C PRO A 41 2.87 -0.17 -0.41
N LEU A 42 1.57 -0.27 -0.50
CA LEU A 42 0.70 -0.39 0.66
C LEU A 42 -0.11 -1.66 0.56
N PHE A 43 -0.15 -2.43 1.63
CA PHE A 43 -0.85 -3.70 1.69
C PHE A 43 -1.89 -3.68 2.79
N ARG A 44 -3.02 -4.31 2.54
CA ARG A 44 -4.06 -4.43 3.55
C ARG A 44 -3.61 -5.40 4.63
N GLY A 45 -3.86 -5.06 5.87
CA GLY A 45 -3.59 -5.93 7.00
C GLY A 45 -4.87 -6.58 7.49
N ASP A 46 -4.79 -7.18 8.65
CA ASP A 46 -5.94 -7.84 9.26
C ASP A 46 -6.64 -6.85 10.17
N SER A 47 -7.45 -5.99 9.56
CA SER A 47 -8.20 -4.98 10.28
C SER A 47 -9.39 -5.61 11.01
N ASP A 48 -9.83 -4.97 12.08
CA ASP A 48 -11.01 -5.43 12.80
C ASP A 48 -11.98 -4.25 12.94
N GLU A 49 -12.97 -4.38 13.80
CA GLU A 49 -13.99 -3.34 13.90
C GLU A 49 -13.49 -2.06 14.57
N TYR A 50 -12.36 -2.10 15.23
CA TYR A 50 -11.82 -0.94 15.92
C TYR A 50 -10.57 -0.38 15.26
N THR A 51 -9.80 -1.20 14.61
CA THR A 51 -8.47 -0.81 14.12
C THR A 51 -8.30 -1.16 12.66
N VAL A 52 -7.86 -0.18 11.89
CA VAL A 52 -7.44 -0.41 10.51
C VAL A 52 -5.96 -0.74 10.55
N ARG A 53 -5.58 -1.83 9.92
CA ARG A 53 -4.18 -2.27 9.87
C ARG A 53 -3.71 -2.36 8.44
N MET A 54 -2.49 -1.89 8.22
CA MET A 54 -1.88 -1.87 6.91
C MET A 54 -0.41 -2.19 7.07
N TYR A 55 0.20 -2.65 5.98
CA TYR A 55 1.64 -2.92 5.97
C TYR A 55 2.30 -2.17 4.83
N THR A 56 3.52 -1.75 5.06
CA THR A 56 4.36 -1.17 4.01
C THR A 56 5.80 -1.55 4.31
N PRO A 57 6.65 -1.71 3.31
CA PRO A 57 8.05 -2.07 3.57
C PRO A 57 8.75 -1.02 4.42
N VAL A 58 9.70 -1.45 5.20
CA VAL A 58 10.47 -0.55 6.05
C VAL A 58 11.29 0.41 5.20
N GLN A 59 11.17 1.69 5.50
CA GLN A 59 11.91 2.74 4.83
C GLN A 59 12.11 3.85 5.86
N PRO A 60 13.33 4.18 6.21
CA PRO A 60 13.59 5.07 7.35
C PRO A 60 12.94 6.45 7.28
N VAL A 61 12.92 7.06 6.13
CA VAL A 61 12.30 8.38 5.99
C VAL A 61 10.80 8.28 6.21
N LEU A 62 10.18 7.28 5.60
CA LEU A 62 8.75 7.06 5.76
C LEU A 62 8.43 6.74 7.23
N GLY A 63 9.27 5.96 7.87
CA GLY A 63 9.07 5.63 9.27
C GLY A 63 9.04 6.87 10.14
N ARG A 64 9.95 7.80 9.90
CA ARG A 64 9.97 9.04 10.66
C ARG A 64 8.71 9.85 10.41
N MET A 65 8.28 9.90 9.15
CA MET A 65 7.09 10.65 8.81
C MET A 65 5.85 10.04 9.47
N LEU A 66 5.73 8.73 9.43
CA LEU A 66 4.57 8.06 10.02
C LEU A 66 4.54 8.20 11.54
N ARG A 67 5.69 8.18 12.19
CA ARG A 67 5.73 8.37 13.62
C ARG A 67 5.30 9.76 14.03
N GLY A 68 5.38 10.70 13.13
CA GLY A 68 4.94 12.07 13.39
C GLY A 68 3.47 12.30 13.13
N VAL A 69 2.74 11.32 12.61
CA VAL A 69 1.31 11.50 12.34
C VAL A 69 0.54 11.18 13.59
N GLU A 70 -0.22 12.15 14.07
CA GLU A 70 -1.01 11.94 15.26
C GLU A 70 -2.07 10.87 15.00
N GLY A 71 -2.22 9.95 15.90
CA GLY A 71 -3.21 8.88 15.76
C GLY A 71 -2.70 7.62 15.07
N VAL A 72 -1.46 7.62 14.61
CA VAL A 72 -0.88 6.45 13.95
C VAL A 72 0.03 5.72 14.94
N ARG A 73 -0.16 4.42 15.04
CA ARG A 73 0.72 3.56 15.83
C ARG A 73 1.54 2.78 14.82
N LEU A 74 2.85 2.92 14.90
CA LEU A 74 3.77 2.27 13.98
C LEU A 74 4.61 1.25 14.72
N SER A 75 4.68 0.05 14.20
CA SER A 75 5.59 -0.97 14.73
C SER A 75 6.24 -1.68 13.56
N THR A 76 7.30 -2.41 13.87
CA THR A 76 8.02 -3.18 12.86
C THR A 76 7.78 -4.64 13.16
N VAL A 77 7.37 -5.38 12.15
CA VAL A 77 7.11 -6.80 12.30
C VAL A 77 7.77 -7.54 11.13
N THR A 78 8.01 -8.83 11.30
CA THR A 78 8.55 -9.66 10.24
C THR A 78 7.42 -10.45 9.64
N ARG A 79 7.19 -10.28 8.35
CA ARG A 79 6.18 -11.10 7.69
C ARG A 79 6.35 -11.11 6.20
N GLU A 80 5.68 -12.05 5.60
CA GLU A 80 5.61 -12.19 4.17
C GLU A 80 4.46 -11.34 3.70
N LEU A 81 4.67 -10.49 2.73
CA LEU A 81 3.61 -9.65 2.18
C LEU A 81 2.90 -10.39 1.06
N ASP A 82 1.60 -10.35 1.10
CA ASP A 82 0.76 -11.04 0.12
C ASP A 82 0.42 -10.05 -0.99
N SER A 83 0.88 -10.34 -2.19
CA SER A 83 0.64 -9.44 -3.31
C SER A 83 -0.84 -9.26 -3.62
N ASP A 84 -1.68 -10.22 -3.24
CA ASP A 84 -3.13 -10.08 -3.46
C ASP A 84 -3.73 -9.04 -2.53
N ARG A 85 -3.01 -8.66 -1.50
CA ARG A 85 -3.49 -7.63 -0.57
C ARG A 85 -2.92 -6.27 -0.86
N ARG A 86 -2.13 -6.13 -1.90
CA ARG A 86 -1.56 -4.86 -2.25
C ARG A 86 -2.61 -3.96 -2.87
N PHE A 87 -2.63 -2.71 -2.43
CA PHE A 87 -3.48 -1.72 -3.07
C PHE A 87 -2.90 -1.38 -4.44
N ALA A 88 -3.74 -1.37 -5.45
CA ALA A 88 -3.31 -1.06 -6.79
C ALA A 88 -3.98 0.22 -7.25
N SER A 89 -3.27 1.00 -8.01
CA SER A 89 -3.83 2.23 -8.54
C SER A 89 -4.69 1.94 -9.76
N SER A 90 -5.90 2.43 -9.75
CA SER A 90 -6.75 2.29 -10.93
C SER A 90 -6.24 3.15 -12.08
N ALA A 91 -5.36 4.08 -11.80
CA ALA A 91 -4.79 4.92 -12.85
C ALA A 91 -3.96 4.09 -13.83
N ALA A 92 -3.40 2.97 -13.37
CA ALA A 92 -2.62 2.12 -14.25
C ALA A 92 -3.50 1.54 -15.35
N ASP A 93 -4.70 1.12 -15.01
CA ASP A 93 -5.62 0.58 -16.00
C ASP A 93 -6.09 1.68 -16.94
N ALA A 94 -6.31 2.86 -16.43
CA ALA A 94 -6.73 3.97 -17.26
C ALA A 94 -5.67 4.30 -18.32
N VAL A 95 -4.41 4.28 -17.91
CA VAL A 95 -3.35 4.57 -18.85
C VAL A 95 -3.25 3.49 -19.90
N VAL A 96 -3.38 2.25 -19.52
CA VAL A 96 -3.30 1.16 -20.47
C VAL A 96 -4.46 1.24 -21.45
N SER A 97 -5.63 1.60 -20.95
CA SER A 97 -6.78 1.69 -21.83
C SER A 97 -6.65 2.82 -22.81
N MET A 98 -6.02 3.87 -22.43
CA MET A 98 -5.89 5.02 -23.31
C MET A 98 -4.79 4.90 -24.30
N ALA A 99 -3.82 4.11 -24.02
CA ALA A 99 -2.66 4.03 -24.88
C ALA A 99 -2.96 3.79 -26.34
N PRO A 100 -3.83 2.90 -26.69
CA PRO A 100 -4.09 2.66 -28.07
C PRO A 100 -4.78 3.82 -28.74
N ASP A 101 -5.46 4.60 -27.95
CA ASP A 101 -6.19 5.65 -28.51
C ASP A 101 -5.60 6.92 -28.17
N PHE A 102 -4.40 6.90 -27.84
CA PHE A 102 -3.79 8.03 -27.40
C PHE A 102 -3.94 9.15 -28.23
N THR A 103 -4.48 8.84 -29.19
CA THR A 103 -4.72 9.82 -30.04
C THR A 103 -5.98 10.32 -29.61
N ILE A 104 -6.62 9.79 -28.75
CA ILE A 104 -7.80 10.12 -28.39
C ILE A 104 -8.00 10.48 -27.30
N VAL A 105 -7.84 10.39 -26.89
CA VAL A 105 -8.00 10.61 -25.84
C VAL A 105 -9.01 10.85 -25.43
N LYS A 106 -9.54 10.45 -25.68
CA LYS A 106 -10.43 10.53 -25.37
C LYS A 106 -11.04 10.22 -24.75
N LYS A 107 -11.44 9.96 -24.90
CA LYS A 107 -12.19 9.58 -24.45
C LYS A 107 -12.39 9.46 -23.57
N ALA A 108 -12.47 9.56 -23.52
CA ALA A 108 -12.71 9.48 -22.66
C ALA A 108 -12.97 8.81 -22.01
N ARG A 109 -13.15 8.50 -21.98
CA ARG A 109 -13.46 7.87 -21.34
C ARG A 109 -13.74 8.16 -20.36
N GLY A 110 -13.69 8.20 -20.45
CA GLY A 110 -14.14 8.59 -19.58
C GLY A 110 -14.06 8.43 -19.17
#